data_4eaacaf627157d4a17c279c1c842e896
#
_entry.id   4eaacaf627157d4a17c279c1c842e896
#
_cell.length_a   1.000
_cell.length_b   1.000
_cell.length_c   1.000
_cell.angle_alpha   90.00
_cell.angle_beta   90.00
_cell.angle_gamma   90.00
#
_symmetry.space_group_name_H-M   'P 1'
#
loop_
_entity.id
_entity.type
_entity.pdbx_description
1 polymer ?
#
loop_
_entity_poly.entity_id
_entity_poly.type
_entity_poly.pdbx_seq_one_letter_code
_entity_poly.pdbx_strand_id
1 'polypeptide(L)'
;NDSANSTKTFVTEESSKTKITNSYTLINLEKKGLSRQAFDLALKGYNNLIQKRLLRNKNIITIVDFSKPSNQKRLYVIDIKRNKVLFQSLVAHGRNSGLEYATSFSNENDSHKSSLGFYLTLNTYSGEHGYALKIKGCEKGFNDKAYDRSIVIHGSKYVTQEFLKSNGFL
;
A
#
# COMPACT_ATOMS: atom_id res chain seq x y z
N ASN A 1 -13.87 -33.32 -23.43
CA ASN A 1 -14.55 -32.43 -22.41
C ASN A 1 -13.60 -31.44 -21.70
N ASP A 2 -12.28 -31.47 -22.00
CA ASP A 2 -11.30 -30.58 -21.30
C ASP A 2 -11.06 -29.21 -21.95
N SER A 3 -11.43 -29.02 -23.21
CA SER A 3 -11.21 -27.76 -23.92
C SER A 3 -12.17 -26.61 -23.50
N ALA A 4 -13.38 -26.94 -23.06
CA ALA A 4 -14.38 -25.93 -22.65
C ALA A 4 -14.10 -25.31 -21.30
N ASN A 5 -13.36 -26.00 -20.41
CA ASN A 5 -13.04 -25.51 -19.06
C ASN A 5 -11.84 -24.55 -19.06
N SER A 6 -10.88 -24.78 -19.97
CA SER A 6 -9.71 -23.91 -20.15
C SER A 6 -10.11 -22.50 -20.67
N THR A 7 -11.00 -22.45 -21.65
CA THR A 7 -11.45 -21.18 -22.26
C THR A 7 -12.25 -20.31 -21.28
N LYS A 8 -13.07 -20.91 -20.41
CA LYS A 8 -13.84 -20.19 -19.39
C LYS A 8 -12.94 -19.55 -18.33
N THR A 9 -11.84 -20.23 -17.95
CA THR A 9 -10.90 -19.70 -16.95
C THR A 9 -10.11 -18.51 -17.50
N PHE A 10 -9.66 -18.55 -18.74
CA PHE A 10 -8.95 -17.44 -19.39
C PHE A 10 -9.83 -16.21 -19.57
N VAL A 11 -11.07 -16.36 -20.02
CA VAL A 11 -12.01 -15.25 -20.23
C VAL A 11 -12.37 -14.55 -18.90
N THR A 12 -12.49 -15.31 -17.80
CA THR A 12 -12.80 -14.73 -16.48
C THR A 12 -11.62 -13.99 -15.87
N GLU A 13 -10.38 -14.44 -16.09
CA GLU A 13 -9.18 -13.75 -15.59
C GLU A 13 -8.88 -12.46 -16.36
N GLU A 14 -9.02 -12.46 -17.66
CA GLU A 14 -8.81 -11.29 -18.50
C GLU A 14 -9.88 -10.22 -18.27
N SER A 15 -11.13 -10.62 -18.11
CA SER A 15 -12.24 -9.75 -17.72
C SER A 15 -12.03 -9.14 -16.33
N SER A 16 -11.50 -9.89 -15.38
CA SER A 16 -11.17 -9.39 -14.04
C SER A 16 -10.01 -8.39 -14.05
N LYS A 17 -8.96 -8.64 -14.84
CA LYS A 17 -7.82 -7.73 -15.00
C LYS A 17 -8.25 -6.41 -15.61
N THR A 18 -9.02 -6.45 -16.69
CA THR A 18 -9.56 -5.26 -17.36
C THR A 18 -10.45 -4.45 -16.43
N LYS A 19 -11.29 -5.10 -15.61
CA LYS A 19 -12.18 -4.45 -14.65
C LYS A 19 -11.40 -3.72 -13.55
N ILE A 20 -10.32 -4.31 -13.03
CA ILE A 20 -9.50 -3.68 -11.98
C ILE A 20 -8.66 -2.54 -12.56
N THR A 21 -8.14 -2.65 -13.77
CA THR A 21 -7.39 -1.59 -14.45
C THR A 21 -8.26 -0.34 -14.66
N ASN A 22 -9.55 -0.51 -14.93
CA ASN A 22 -10.50 0.59 -15.06
C ASN A 22 -10.86 1.25 -13.73
N SER A 23 -10.56 0.62 -12.58
CA SER A 23 -10.88 1.16 -11.25
C SER A 23 -10.23 2.52 -10.99
N TYR A 24 -9.04 2.80 -11.55
CA TYR A 24 -8.38 4.10 -11.41
C TYR A 24 -9.28 5.24 -11.90
N THR A 25 -9.84 5.09 -13.10
CA THR A 25 -10.75 6.09 -13.70
C THR A 25 -12.12 6.10 -13.03
N LEU A 26 -12.69 4.91 -12.76
CA LEU A 26 -14.01 4.79 -12.13
C LEU A 26 -14.06 5.40 -10.73
N ILE A 27 -12.97 5.28 -9.96
CA ILE A 27 -12.84 5.85 -8.61
C ILE A 27 -12.42 7.32 -8.67
N ASN A 28 -11.95 7.79 -9.84
CA ASN A 28 -11.38 9.13 -10.03
C ASN A 28 -10.15 9.37 -9.13
N LEU A 29 -9.24 8.38 -9.10
CA LEU A 29 -8.08 8.38 -8.21
C LEU A 29 -7.09 9.50 -8.54
N GLU A 30 -7.02 9.93 -9.79
CA GLU A 30 -6.22 11.08 -10.22
C GLU A 30 -6.65 12.36 -9.49
N LYS A 31 -7.93 12.68 -9.47
CA LYS A 31 -8.45 13.85 -8.73
C LYS A 31 -8.30 13.71 -7.22
N LYS A 32 -8.19 12.48 -6.71
CA LYS A 32 -7.86 12.21 -5.30
C LYS A 32 -6.36 12.26 -5.03
N GLY A 33 -5.56 12.48 -6.08
CA GLY A 33 -4.12 12.68 -5.99
C GLY A 33 -3.27 11.41 -5.92
N LEU A 34 -3.82 10.21 -6.17
CA LEU A 34 -3.00 9.01 -6.33
C LEU A 34 -2.35 9.01 -7.71
N SER A 35 -1.03 8.84 -7.78
CA SER A 35 -0.36 8.75 -9.07
C SER A 35 -0.75 7.49 -9.82
N ARG A 36 -0.88 7.59 -11.14
CA ARG A 36 -1.16 6.45 -12.01
C ARG A 36 -0.09 5.38 -11.89
N GLN A 37 1.17 5.79 -11.81
CA GLN A 37 2.30 4.88 -11.66
C GLN A 37 2.22 4.07 -10.36
N ALA A 38 1.93 4.70 -9.22
CA ALA A 38 1.77 3.99 -7.95
C ALA A 38 0.61 2.99 -8.00
N PHE A 39 -0.51 3.36 -8.62
CA PHE A 39 -1.65 2.47 -8.79
C PHE A 39 -1.31 1.27 -9.68
N ASP A 40 -0.66 1.47 -10.82
CA ASP A 40 -0.31 0.40 -11.75
C ASP A 40 0.71 -0.58 -11.14
N LEU A 41 1.69 -0.07 -10.39
CA LEU A 41 2.62 -0.90 -9.61
C LEU A 41 1.89 -1.71 -8.53
N ALA A 42 0.96 -1.07 -7.81
CA ALA A 42 0.16 -1.75 -6.80
C ALA A 42 -0.69 -2.88 -7.39
N LEU A 43 -1.29 -2.67 -8.57
CA LEU A 43 -2.02 -3.73 -9.29
C LEU A 43 -1.12 -4.88 -9.74
N LYS A 44 0.10 -4.58 -10.19
CA LYS A 44 1.08 -5.60 -10.56
C LYS A 44 1.40 -6.51 -9.37
N GLY A 45 1.67 -5.92 -8.20
CA GLY A 45 1.91 -6.67 -6.97
C GLY A 45 0.70 -7.44 -6.49
N TYR A 46 -0.48 -6.82 -6.51
CA TYR A 46 -1.75 -7.46 -6.16
C TYR A 46 -2.01 -8.72 -7.01
N ASN A 47 -1.86 -8.63 -8.34
CA ASN A 47 -2.03 -9.77 -9.23
C ASN A 47 -1.03 -10.90 -8.94
N ASN A 48 0.23 -10.55 -8.66
CA ASN A 48 1.25 -11.53 -8.27
C ASN A 48 0.87 -12.25 -6.95
N LEU A 49 0.41 -11.49 -5.95
CA LEU A 49 -0.01 -12.08 -4.67
C LEU A 49 -1.26 -12.96 -4.81
N ILE A 50 -2.20 -12.61 -5.71
CA ILE A 50 -3.34 -13.48 -6.06
C ILE A 50 -2.87 -14.77 -6.69
N GLN A 51 -1.99 -14.71 -7.69
CA GLN A 51 -1.46 -15.92 -8.36
C GLN A 51 -0.76 -16.85 -7.38
N LYS A 52 -0.03 -16.29 -6.43
CA LYS A 52 0.61 -17.03 -5.33
C LYS A 52 -0.36 -17.50 -4.24
N ARG A 53 -1.67 -17.20 -4.34
CA ARG A 53 -2.72 -17.54 -3.36
C ARG A 53 -2.42 -17.03 -1.94
N LEU A 54 -1.75 -15.89 -1.82
CA LEU A 54 -1.34 -15.32 -0.53
C LEU A 54 -2.39 -14.38 0.08
N LEU A 55 -3.37 -13.92 -0.70
CA LEU A 55 -4.38 -12.96 -0.22
C LEU A 55 -5.59 -13.67 0.38
N ARG A 56 -5.90 -13.36 1.65
CA ARG A 56 -7.15 -13.75 2.30
C ARG A 56 -8.31 -12.87 1.85
N ASN A 57 -8.13 -11.55 1.88
CA ASN A 57 -9.10 -10.57 1.36
C ASN A 57 -8.59 -10.02 0.03
N LYS A 58 -9.35 -10.30 -1.05
CA LYS A 58 -9.04 -9.88 -2.41
C LYS A 58 -9.74 -8.59 -2.82
N ASN A 59 -10.49 -7.95 -1.91
CA ASN A 59 -11.29 -6.78 -2.25
C ASN A 59 -10.60 -5.47 -1.86
N ILE A 60 -9.71 -5.50 -0.88
CA ILE A 60 -9.09 -4.31 -0.30
C ILE A 60 -7.61 -4.26 -0.65
N ILE A 61 -7.19 -3.11 -1.16
CA ILE A 61 -5.77 -2.78 -1.38
C ILE A 61 -5.43 -1.49 -0.63
N THR A 62 -4.27 -1.45 -0.01
CA THR A 62 -3.72 -0.23 0.58
C THR A 62 -2.51 0.22 -0.21
N ILE A 63 -2.47 1.48 -0.61
CA ILE A 63 -1.37 2.09 -1.37
C ILE A 63 -0.83 3.26 -0.58
N VAL A 64 0.49 3.29 -0.38
CA VAL A 64 1.23 4.46 0.09
C VAL A 64 2.04 4.99 -1.08
N ASP A 65 1.68 6.16 -1.58
CA ASP A 65 2.34 6.79 -2.73
C ASP A 65 3.50 7.69 -2.24
N PHE A 66 4.68 7.10 -2.12
CA PHE A 66 5.89 7.81 -1.69
C PHE A 66 6.48 8.76 -2.75
N SER A 67 5.92 8.82 -3.97
CA SER A 67 6.25 9.87 -4.93
C SER A 67 5.71 11.24 -4.49
N LYS A 68 4.80 11.26 -3.51
CA LYS A 68 4.18 12.47 -2.96
C LYS A 68 4.87 12.90 -1.65
N PRO A 69 4.86 14.20 -1.34
CA PRO A 69 5.40 14.70 -0.08
C PRO A 69 4.55 14.26 1.12
N SER A 70 5.15 14.24 2.31
CA SER A 70 4.49 13.79 3.54
C SER A 70 3.38 14.73 4.03
N ASN A 71 3.40 15.99 3.60
CA ASN A 71 2.36 16.97 3.89
C ASN A 71 1.08 16.82 3.06
N GLN A 72 1.05 15.86 2.12
CA GLN A 72 -0.13 15.50 1.36
C GLN A 72 -0.68 14.14 1.80
N LYS A 73 -2.01 13.97 1.68
CA LYS A 73 -2.63 12.66 1.87
C LYS A 73 -2.14 11.72 0.77
N ARG A 74 -1.32 10.73 1.15
CA ARG A 74 -0.65 9.80 0.24
C ARG A 74 -0.86 8.32 0.60
N LEU A 75 -1.66 8.03 1.64
CA LEU A 75 -2.14 6.69 1.97
C LEU A 75 -3.59 6.56 1.51
N TYR A 76 -3.88 5.48 0.77
CA TYR A 76 -5.20 5.17 0.22
C TYR A 76 -5.58 3.74 0.58
N VAL A 77 -6.76 3.55 1.17
CA VAL A 77 -7.39 2.23 1.33
C VAL A 77 -8.55 2.15 0.35
N ILE A 78 -8.48 1.21 -0.57
CA ILE A 78 -9.38 1.13 -1.72
C ILE A 78 -10.10 -0.22 -1.72
N ASP A 79 -11.44 -0.19 -1.77
CA ASP A 79 -12.25 -1.35 -2.13
C ASP A 79 -12.33 -1.42 -3.66
N ILE A 80 -11.52 -2.30 -4.25
CA ILE A 80 -11.45 -2.48 -5.70
C ILE A 80 -12.67 -3.23 -6.25
N LYS A 81 -13.36 -4.01 -5.42
CA LYS A 81 -14.60 -4.68 -5.82
C LYS A 81 -15.76 -3.69 -5.96
N ARG A 82 -15.85 -2.72 -5.04
CA ARG A 82 -16.91 -1.70 -5.02
C ARG A 82 -16.51 -0.40 -5.71
N ASN A 83 -15.27 -0.29 -6.21
CA ASN A 83 -14.71 0.91 -6.82
C ASN A 83 -14.83 2.14 -5.88
N LYS A 84 -14.38 2.01 -4.64
CA LYS A 84 -14.51 3.06 -3.63
C LYS A 84 -13.25 3.23 -2.83
N VAL A 85 -12.82 4.49 -2.63
CA VAL A 85 -11.83 4.82 -1.59
C VAL A 85 -12.53 4.78 -0.24
N LEU A 86 -12.06 3.91 0.65
CA LEU A 86 -12.56 3.78 2.01
C LEU A 86 -11.91 4.81 2.93
N PHE A 87 -10.59 4.99 2.82
CA PHE A 87 -9.82 5.95 3.60
C PHE A 87 -8.75 6.60 2.74
N GLN A 88 -8.48 7.86 3.02
CA GLN A 88 -7.33 8.60 2.50
C GLN A 88 -6.74 9.42 3.64
N SER A 89 -5.46 9.23 3.91
CA SER A 89 -4.81 9.84 5.07
C SER A 89 -3.40 10.34 4.76
N LEU A 90 -2.92 11.19 5.65
CA LEU A 90 -1.50 11.46 5.81
C LEU A 90 -0.80 10.19 6.29
N VAL A 91 0.48 10.05 5.94
CA VAL A 91 1.36 9.01 6.47
C VAL A 91 2.80 9.52 6.48
N ALA A 92 3.49 9.35 7.61
CA ALA A 92 4.91 9.61 7.73
C ALA A 92 5.73 8.49 7.06
N HIS A 93 6.99 8.75 6.82
CA HIS A 93 8.00 7.75 6.45
C HIS A 93 9.08 7.67 7.53
N GLY A 94 9.97 6.68 7.44
CA GLY A 94 11.06 6.51 8.39
C GLY A 94 11.94 7.77 8.46
N ARG A 95 12.35 8.16 9.67
CA ARG A 95 13.09 9.42 9.93
C ARG A 95 14.35 9.62 9.07
N ASN A 96 14.98 8.53 8.64
CA ASN A 96 16.15 8.56 7.77
C ASN A 96 15.81 8.37 6.27
N SER A 97 14.52 8.32 5.91
CA SER A 97 14.10 8.23 4.51
C SER A 97 14.10 9.57 3.78
N GLY A 98 14.11 10.67 4.48
CA GLY A 98 14.07 12.04 3.96
C GLY A 98 13.33 12.98 4.91
N LEU A 99 13.10 14.20 4.46
CA LEU A 99 12.34 15.20 5.20
C LEU A 99 10.90 15.26 4.66
N GLU A 100 10.63 16.14 3.72
CA GLU A 100 9.31 16.27 3.10
C GLU A 100 9.01 15.08 2.18
N TYR A 101 9.99 14.66 1.38
CA TYR A 101 9.90 13.51 0.47
C TYR A 101 10.69 12.32 0.98
N ALA A 102 10.16 11.12 0.81
CA ALA A 102 10.89 9.90 1.01
C ALA A 102 11.79 9.65 -0.21
N THR A 103 13.09 9.86 -0.07
CA THR A 103 14.09 9.73 -1.14
C THR A 103 15.08 8.58 -0.92
N SER A 104 15.10 7.99 0.29
CA SER A 104 16.02 6.93 0.66
C SER A 104 15.27 5.80 1.36
N PHE A 105 15.53 4.57 0.91
CA PHE A 105 14.84 3.36 1.39
C PHE A 105 15.87 2.30 1.75
N SER A 106 15.52 1.41 2.68
CA SER A 106 16.43 0.34 3.11
C SER A 106 15.66 -0.85 3.70
N ASN A 107 16.22 -2.03 3.54
CA ASN A 107 15.78 -3.25 4.21
C ASN A 107 16.67 -3.62 5.41
N GLU A 108 17.71 -2.83 5.71
CA GLU A 108 18.65 -3.11 6.79
C GLU A 108 18.07 -2.76 8.16
N ASN A 109 18.40 -3.59 9.16
CA ASN A 109 18.05 -3.33 10.55
C ASN A 109 18.63 -1.98 11.00
N ASP A 110 17.95 -1.31 11.92
CA ASP A 110 18.37 -0.04 12.51
C ASP A 110 18.64 1.12 11.52
N SER A 111 18.31 0.94 10.23
CA SER A 111 18.43 2.01 9.25
C SER A 111 17.50 3.18 9.51
N HIS A 112 16.40 2.95 10.25
CA HIS A 112 15.28 3.89 10.45
C HIS A 112 14.69 4.45 9.15
N LYS A 113 14.86 3.70 8.05
CA LYS A 113 14.29 4.00 6.74
C LYS A 113 13.07 3.15 6.47
N SER A 114 12.12 3.70 5.71
CA SER A 114 11.06 2.90 5.11
C SER A 114 11.62 1.94 4.07
N SER A 115 10.93 0.84 3.80
CA SER A 115 11.24 -0.08 2.71
C SER A 115 10.15 0.00 1.66
N LEU A 116 10.52 0.01 0.38
CA LEU A 116 9.56 -0.07 -0.72
C LEU A 116 9.12 -1.52 -0.94
N GLY A 117 8.02 -1.69 -1.67
CA GLY A 117 7.56 -2.98 -2.16
C GLY A 117 6.19 -3.38 -1.64
N PHE A 118 5.88 -4.68 -1.76
CA PHE A 118 4.57 -5.25 -1.44
C PHE A 118 4.57 -5.90 -0.07
N TYR A 119 3.43 -5.77 0.61
CA TYR A 119 3.25 -6.24 1.96
C TYR A 119 1.95 -7.02 2.11
N LEU A 120 1.95 -8.00 2.99
CA LEU A 120 0.74 -8.61 3.52
C LEU A 120 0.43 -7.99 4.88
N THR A 121 -0.81 -7.59 5.08
CA THR A 121 -1.31 -7.23 6.40
C THR A 121 -1.54 -8.49 7.22
N LEU A 122 -1.14 -8.44 8.48
CA LEU A 122 -1.29 -9.54 9.44
C LEU A 122 -2.33 -9.20 10.50
N ASN A 123 -2.10 -9.63 11.73
CA ASN A 123 -2.97 -9.33 12.87
C ASN A 123 -2.72 -7.92 13.41
N THR A 124 -3.76 -7.37 14.01
CA THR A 124 -3.68 -6.16 14.82
C THR A 124 -3.22 -6.48 16.25
N TYR A 125 -2.68 -5.48 16.93
CA TYR A 125 -2.30 -5.55 18.33
C TYR A 125 -2.39 -4.16 18.98
N SER A 126 -2.45 -4.12 20.32
CA SER A 126 -2.29 -2.88 21.08
C SER A 126 -0.84 -2.76 21.53
N GLY A 127 -0.17 -1.70 21.13
CA GLY A 127 1.23 -1.39 21.45
C GLY A 127 1.37 -0.03 22.11
N GLU A 128 2.62 0.43 22.25
CA GLU A 128 2.96 1.72 22.86
C GLU A 128 2.26 2.91 22.18
N HIS A 129 2.06 2.82 20.87
CA HIS A 129 1.38 3.85 20.07
C HIS A 129 -0.12 3.56 19.87
N GLY A 130 -0.72 2.71 20.71
CA GLY A 130 -2.11 2.29 20.64
C GLY A 130 -2.33 1.15 19.64
N TYR A 131 -3.46 1.20 18.93
CA TYR A 131 -3.85 0.14 18.00
C TYR A 131 -3.00 0.16 16.74
N ALA A 132 -2.39 -0.97 16.43
CA ALA A 132 -1.44 -1.10 15.33
C ALA A 132 -1.70 -2.37 14.49
N LEU A 133 -1.27 -2.35 13.24
CA LEU A 133 -1.40 -3.45 12.29
C LEU A 133 -0.01 -3.92 11.86
N LYS A 134 0.30 -5.18 12.12
CA LYS A 134 1.53 -5.83 11.65
C LYS A 134 1.49 -6.04 10.15
N ILE A 135 2.63 -5.84 9.48
CA ILE A 135 2.80 -6.10 8.06
C ILE A 135 4.04 -6.97 7.84
N LYS A 136 4.00 -7.77 6.76
CA LYS A 136 5.10 -8.64 6.34
C LYS A 136 5.47 -8.30 4.91
N GLY A 137 6.74 -7.99 4.67
CA GLY A 137 7.28 -7.77 3.33
C GLY A 137 7.29 -9.05 2.49
N CYS A 138 7.05 -8.92 1.20
CA CYS A 138 6.89 -10.03 0.26
C CYS A 138 8.09 -10.19 -0.69
N GLU A 139 9.08 -9.31 -0.62
CA GLU A 139 10.15 -9.23 -1.62
C GLU A 139 11.52 -9.36 -0.96
N LYS A 140 12.19 -10.49 -1.26
CA LYS A 140 13.51 -10.83 -0.71
C LYS A 140 14.53 -9.75 -1.10
N GLY A 141 15.29 -9.26 -0.12
CA GLY A 141 16.31 -8.24 -0.29
C GLY A 141 15.76 -6.80 -0.31
N PHE A 142 14.44 -6.60 -0.46
CA PHE A 142 13.82 -5.27 -0.53
C PHE A 142 13.03 -4.90 0.72
N ASN A 143 12.22 -5.81 1.24
CA ASN A 143 11.38 -5.55 2.41
C ASN A 143 11.11 -6.81 3.26
N ASP A 144 11.74 -7.93 2.96
CA ASP A 144 11.51 -9.20 3.66
C ASP A 144 11.87 -9.13 5.15
N LYS A 145 12.76 -8.21 5.57
CA LYS A 145 13.08 -7.97 6.98
C LYS A 145 12.08 -7.03 7.69
N ALA A 146 11.08 -6.50 7.00
CA ALA A 146 10.18 -5.49 7.56
C ALA A 146 9.47 -5.94 8.85
N TYR A 147 9.06 -7.22 8.93
CA TYR A 147 8.42 -7.78 10.13
C TYR A 147 9.39 -7.80 11.32
N ASP A 148 10.62 -8.26 11.13
CA ASP A 148 11.65 -8.33 12.15
C ASP A 148 12.12 -6.94 12.60
N ARG A 149 12.08 -5.98 11.67
CA ARG A 149 12.34 -4.55 11.91
C ARG A 149 11.18 -3.82 12.60
N SER A 150 10.11 -4.53 12.96
CA SER A 150 8.91 -3.96 13.58
C SER A 150 8.25 -2.84 12.76
N ILE A 151 8.33 -2.93 11.42
CA ILE A 151 7.60 -2.01 10.55
C ILE A 151 6.12 -2.36 10.62
N VAL A 152 5.30 -1.40 11.03
CA VAL A 152 3.86 -1.56 11.28
C VAL A 152 3.10 -0.34 10.79
N ILE A 153 1.78 -0.47 10.65
CA ILE A 153 0.88 0.67 10.44
C ILE A 153 0.24 1.00 11.78
N HIS A 154 0.44 2.21 12.28
CA HIS A 154 -0.11 2.68 13.55
C HIS A 154 -0.46 4.17 13.46
N GLY A 155 -1.30 4.64 14.36
CA GLY A 155 -1.56 6.06 14.55
C GLY A 155 -0.38 6.76 15.22
N SER A 156 -0.21 8.06 14.95
CA SER A 156 0.81 8.85 15.64
C SER A 156 0.31 10.27 15.90
N LYS A 157 0.68 10.83 17.08
CA LYS A 157 0.32 12.18 17.50
C LYS A 157 0.88 13.28 16.59
N TYR A 158 1.98 13.01 15.88
CA TYR A 158 2.58 13.95 14.94
C TYR A 158 2.02 13.82 13.50
N VAL A 159 1.18 12.85 13.21
CA VAL A 159 0.54 12.72 11.89
C VAL A 159 -0.80 13.48 11.91
N THR A 160 -0.73 14.80 12.05
CA THR A 160 -1.89 15.71 12.13
C THR A 160 -1.69 16.96 11.29
N GLN A 161 -2.80 17.63 10.99
CA GLN A 161 -2.75 18.92 10.28
C GLN A 161 -2.09 20.03 11.12
N GLU A 162 -2.26 19.99 12.43
CA GLU A 162 -1.64 20.92 13.38
C GLU A 162 -0.13 20.79 13.34
N PHE A 163 0.39 19.54 13.38
CA PHE A 163 1.82 19.30 13.28
C PHE A 163 2.39 19.79 11.94
N LEU A 164 1.67 19.54 10.84
CA LEU A 164 2.07 20.01 9.52
C LEU A 164 2.13 21.53 9.41
N LYS A 165 1.16 22.25 10.01
CA LYS A 165 1.18 23.73 10.03
C LYS A 165 2.41 24.29 10.74
N SER A 166 2.89 23.59 11.77
CA SER A 166 4.05 24.03 12.57
C SER A 166 5.38 23.61 11.96
N ASN A 167 5.45 22.46 11.28
CA ASN A 167 6.71 21.85 10.84
C ASN A 167 6.87 21.77 9.31
N GLY A 168 5.79 21.92 8.53
CA GLY A 168 5.79 21.87 7.08
C GLY A 168 5.72 20.44 6.48
N PHE A 169 6.20 19.42 7.18
CA PHE A 169 6.21 18.02 6.78
C PHE A 169 6.09 17.06 7.99
N LEU A 170 5.94 15.73 7.73
CA LEU A 170 5.85 14.65 8.73
C LEU A 170 7.13 13.84 8.80
#